data_0fb1b9e832e2f7dcb20e00993660be97
#
_entry.id   0fb1b9e832e2f7dcb20e00993660be97
#
_cell.length_a   1.000
_cell.length_b   1.000
_cell.length_c   1.000
_cell.angle_alpha   90.00
_cell.angle_beta   90.00
_cell.angle_gamma   90.00
#
_symmetry.space_group_name_H-M   'P 1'
#
loop_
_entity.id
_entity.type
_entity.pdbx_description
1 polymer ?
#
loop_
_entity_poly.entity_id
_entity_poly.type
_entity_poly.pdbx_seq_one_letter_code
_entity_poly.pdbx_strand_id
1 'polypeptide(L)'
;VVGSGGREHALAWKLARDGAEVLVAPGNAGTAAVGENVAIAATDISGLLALAKDRQVDLTVVGPEAPLVAGIVDAFAAAGLRIFGPTAKAAQIEGSKLFCKQILHRGDVPTAMFREFRSPARAREYLEAREDMPVVVKADGLAAGKGVFVCNDRAAALEAVAILGGDPQFTAAASGILIEERLDGVEVSVMAITDGRTIV
;
A
#
# COMPACT_ATOMS: atom_id res chain seq x y z
N VAL A 1 5.44 -11.89 12.60
CA VAL A 1 4.54 -10.98 11.85
C VAL A 1 5.12 -9.58 11.90
N VAL A 2 5.23 -8.90 10.75
CA VAL A 2 5.70 -7.51 10.65
C VAL A 2 4.51 -6.57 10.55
N GLY A 3 4.44 -5.56 11.44
CA GLY A 3 3.41 -4.52 11.48
C GLY A 3 2.73 -4.38 12.84
N SER A 4 1.74 -3.48 12.92
CA SER A 4 1.09 -3.09 14.19
C SER A 4 -0.41 -2.82 14.08
N GLY A 5 -1.03 -3.06 12.94
CA GLY A 5 -2.44 -2.81 12.68
C GLY A 5 -3.38 -3.96 13.06
N GLY A 6 -4.67 -3.78 12.79
CA GLY A 6 -5.70 -4.81 13.00
C GLY A 6 -5.51 -6.04 12.11
N ARG A 7 -5.00 -5.86 10.90
CA ARG A 7 -4.64 -6.95 9.96
C ARG A 7 -3.56 -7.84 10.58
N GLU A 8 -2.48 -7.25 11.07
CA GLU A 8 -1.39 -7.97 11.72
C GLU A 8 -1.82 -8.66 13.01
N HIS A 9 -2.74 -8.03 13.78
CA HIS A 9 -3.33 -8.67 14.93
C HIS A 9 -4.16 -9.92 14.55
N ALA A 10 -4.97 -9.83 13.50
CA ALA A 10 -5.75 -10.98 13.01
C ALA A 10 -4.85 -12.13 12.53
N LEU A 11 -3.76 -11.80 11.81
CA LEU A 11 -2.76 -12.78 11.39
C LEU A 11 -2.07 -13.44 12.59
N ALA A 12 -1.60 -12.64 13.54
CA ALA A 12 -0.95 -13.15 14.77
C ALA A 12 -1.89 -14.06 15.57
N TRP A 13 -3.14 -13.63 15.75
CA TRP A 13 -4.17 -14.43 16.43
C TRP A 13 -4.40 -15.77 15.73
N LYS A 14 -4.53 -15.77 14.40
CA LYS A 14 -4.76 -17.01 13.64
C LYS A 14 -3.58 -17.95 13.74
N LEU A 15 -2.35 -17.45 13.58
CA LEU A 15 -1.13 -18.25 13.68
C LEU A 15 -0.95 -18.86 15.08
N ALA A 16 -1.14 -18.05 16.14
CA ALA A 16 -1.06 -18.53 17.52
C ALA A 16 -2.10 -19.60 17.81
N ARG A 17 -3.33 -19.43 17.32
CA ARG A 17 -4.41 -20.42 17.47
C ARG A 17 -4.09 -21.74 16.79
N ASP A 18 -3.33 -21.71 15.70
CA ASP A 18 -2.89 -22.91 14.97
C ASP A 18 -1.60 -23.52 15.56
N GLY A 19 -1.12 -23.00 16.70
CA GLY A 19 -0.01 -23.56 17.47
C GLY A 19 1.36 -22.98 17.16
N ALA A 20 1.44 -21.88 16.38
CA ALA A 20 2.71 -21.20 16.17
C ALA A 20 3.11 -20.34 17.38
N GLU A 21 4.40 -20.28 17.69
CA GLU A 21 4.97 -19.24 18.53
C GLU A 21 5.09 -17.96 17.69
N VAL A 22 4.46 -16.87 18.12
CA VAL A 22 4.32 -15.67 17.32
C VAL A 22 5.09 -14.50 17.90
N LEU A 23 6.01 -13.95 17.11
CA LEU A 23 6.67 -12.66 17.34
C LEU A 23 6.01 -11.59 16.44
N VAL A 24 5.74 -10.41 16.99
CA VAL A 24 5.16 -9.29 16.21
C VAL A 24 6.02 -8.04 16.36
N ALA A 25 6.43 -7.46 15.24
CA ALA A 25 7.29 -6.27 15.24
C ALA A 25 6.66 -5.11 14.43
N PRO A 26 6.38 -3.97 15.07
CA PRO A 26 6.48 -3.68 16.50
C PRO A 26 5.32 -4.25 17.34
N GLY A 27 4.21 -4.66 16.71
CA GLY A 27 3.01 -5.11 17.38
C GLY A 27 2.16 -3.99 17.99
N ASN A 28 1.15 -4.39 18.75
CA ASN A 28 0.24 -3.51 19.48
C ASN A 28 -0.30 -4.19 20.75
N ALA A 29 -1.18 -3.54 21.49
CA ALA A 29 -1.76 -4.11 22.72
C ALA A 29 -2.51 -5.44 22.48
N GLY A 30 -3.20 -5.59 21.33
CA GLY A 30 -3.90 -6.82 20.98
C GLY A 30 -2.94 -7.97 20.63
N THR A 31 -1.87 -7.67 19.90
CA THR A 31 -0.86 -8.70 19.55
C THR A 31 -0.09 -9.19 20.76
N ALA A 32 0.10 -8.36 21.81
CA ALA A 32 0.71 -8.76 23.07
C ALA A 32 -0.10 -9.82 23.84
N ALA A 33 -1.39 -9.96 23.54
CA ALA A 33 -2.24 -11.00 24.16
C ALA A 33 -2.11 -12.37 23.47
N VAL A 34 -1.52 -12.42 22.28
CA VAL A 34 -1.45 -13.65 21.45
C VAL A 34 -0.02 -14.02 21.04
N GLY A 35 0.96 -13.17 21.31
CA GLY A 35 2.36 -13.38 20.98
C GLY A 35 3.27 -12.39 21.69
N GLU A 36 4.57 -12.43 21.38
CA GLU A 36 5.57 -11.49 21.89
C GLU A 36 5.71 -10.30 20.96
N ASN A 37 5.53 -9.08 21.50
CA ASN A 37 5.84 -7.86 20.75
C ASN A 37 7.33 -7.53 20.86
N VAL A 38 7.97 -7.25 19.74
CA VAL A 38 9.38 -6.86 19.67
C VAL A 38 9.49 -5.43 19.18
N ALA A 39 10.13 -4.54 19.93
CA ALA A 39 10.22 -3.11 19.65
C ALA A 39 11.18 -2.80 18.47
N ILE A 40 10.86 -3.30 17.28
CA ILE A 40 11.55 -3.02 16.01
C ILE A 40 10.54 -2.44 15.04
N ALA A 41 10.85 -1.30 14.44
CA ALA A 41 9.97 -0.66 13.46
C ALA A 41 9.75 -1.57 12.24
N ALA A 42 8.54 -1.57 11.68
CA ALA A 42 8.21 -2.38 10.51
C ALA A 42 9.09 -2.08 9.28
N THR A 43 9.65 -0.89 9.20
CA THR A 43 10.56 -0.45 8.12
C THR A 43 12.06 -0.62 8.44
N ASP A 44 12.40 -1.05 9.65
CA ASP A 44 13.79 -1.40 10.01
C ASP A 44 14.11 -2.83 9.53
N ILE A 45 14.36 -2.96 8.23
CA ILE A 45 14.65 -4.25 7.58
C ILE A 45 15.87 -4.93 8.21
N SER A 46 16.89 -4.17 8.57
CA SER A 46 18.13 -4.72 9.17
C SER A 46 17.87 -5.31 10.55
N GLY A 47 17.13 -4.61 11.39
CA GLY A 47 16.73 -5.09 12.71
C GLY A 47 15.82 -6.32 12.63
N LEU A 48 14.87 -6.33 11.70
CA LEU A 48 13.98 -7.48 11.45
C LEU A 48 14.74 -8.71 10.94
N LEU A 49 15.75 -8.53 10.07
CA LEU A 49 16.64 -9.59 9.62
C LEU A 49 17.46 -10.19 10.77
N ALA A 50 18.03 -9.35 11.62
CA ALA A 50 18.78 -9.78 12.79
C ALA A 50 17.87 -10.58 13.72
N LEU A 51 16.70 -10.07 14.07
CA LEU A 51 15.69 -10.75 14.88
C LEU A 51 15.36 -12.14 14.32
N ALA A 52 15.06 -12.21 13.01
CA ALA A 52 14.67 -13.47 12.39
C ALA A 52 15.76 -14.54 12.45
N LYS A 53 17.04 -14.14 12.33
CA LYS A 53 18.19 -15.04 12.49
C LYS A 53 18.40 -15.47 13.93
N ASP A 54 18.41 -14.52 14.87
CA ASP A 54 18.68 -14.77 16.30
C ASP A 54 17.61 -15.65 16.93
N ARG A 55 16.35 -15.43 16.56
CA ARG A 55 15.19 -16.19 17.07
C ARG A 55 14.86 -17.42 16.21
N GLN A 56 15.64 -17.69 15.17
CA GLN A 56 15.45 -18.82 14.23
C GLN A 56 14.01 -18.91 13.68
N VAL A 57 13.50 -17.78 13.22
CA VAL A 57 12.12 -17.66 12.72
C VAL A 57 11.91 -18.54 11.48
N ASP A 58 10.94 -19.41 11.52
CA ASP A 58 10.60 -20.32 10.42
C ASP A 58 9.97 -19.61 9.23
N LEU A 59 9.12 -18.63 9.48
CA LEU A 59 8.41 -17.86 8.45
C LEU A 59 8.12 -16.45 8.93
N THR A 60 8.44 -15.47 8.12
CA THR A 60 8.04 -14.07 8.33
C THR A 60 6.84 -13.72 7.46
N VAL A 61 5.82 -13.08 8.04
CA VAL A 61 4.63 -12.59 7.32
C VAL A 61 4.59 -11.07 7.44
N VAL A 62 4.48 -10.37 6.31
CA VAL A 62 4.49 -8.91 6.26
C VAL A 62 3.08 -8.39 6.03
N GLY A 63 2.58 -7.58 6.96
CA GLY A 63 1.24 -6.99 6.87
C GLY A 63 1.19 -5.67 6.10
N PRO A 64 1.98 -4.63 6.46
CA PRO A 64 1.89 -3.31 5.84
C PRO A 64 2.67 -3.20 4.53
N GLU A 65 2.28 -2.23 3.72
CA GLU A 65 2.83 -1.98 2.39
C GLU A 65 4.25 -1.39 2.43
N ALA A 66 4.52 -0.51 3.40
CA ALA A 66 5.78 0.26 3.45
C ALA A 66 7.05 -0.62 3.49
N PRO A 67 7.17 -1.64 4.35
CA PRO A 67 8.33 -2.53 4.33
C PRO A 67 8.41 -3.37 3.05
N LEU A 68 7.28 -3.72 2.42
CA LEU A 68 7.26 -4.44 1.14
C LEU A 68 7.85 -3.59 0.02
N VAL A 69 7.40 -2.33 -0.10
CA VAL A 69 7.93 -1.37 -1.07
C VAL A 69 9.41 -1.08 -0.79
N ALA A 70 9.82 -1.06 0.48
CA ALA A 70 11.22 -0.89 0.89
C ALA A 70 12.10 -2.13 0.64
N GLY A 71 11.54 -3.27 0.19
CA GLY A 71 12.31 -4.45 -0.23
C GLY A 71 12.62 -5.46 0.87
N ILE A 72 11.82 -5.53 1.92
CA ILE A 72 12.02 -6.53 2.99
C ILE A 72 12.04 -7.96 2.45
N VAL A 73 11.17 -8.28 1.49
CA VAL A 73 11.09 -9.63 0.90
C VAL A 73 12.38 -9.97 0.15
N ASP A 74 12.90 -9.03 -0.65
CA ASP A 74 14.14 -9.22 -1.39
C ASP A 74 15.33 -9.41 -0.43
N ALA A 75 15.40 -8.64 0.65
CA ALA A 75 16.44 -8.74 1.66
C ALA A 75 16.41 -10.08 2.43
N PHE A 76 15.22 -10.55 2.82
CA PHE A 76 15.05 -11.84 3.51
C PHE A 76 15.37 -13.02 2.58
N ALA A 77 14.92 -12.96 1.32
CA ALA A 77 15.22 -13.99 0.32
C ALA A 77 16.73 -14.08 0.05
N ALA A 78 17.43 -12.94 -0.08
CA ALA A 78 18.88 -12.90 -0.23
C ALA A 78 19.62 -13.47 0.99
N ALA A 79 19.01 -13.41 2.18
CA ALA A 79 19.54 -14.00 3.41
C ALA A 79 19.15 -15.49 3.61
N GLY A 80 18.40 -16.09 2.66
CA GLY A 80 17.91 -17.47 2.76
C GLY A 80 16.79 -17.68 3.77
N LEU A 81 16.11 -16.61 4.20
CA LEU A 81 15.02 -16.66 5.16
C LEU A 81 13.68 -16.71 4.44
N ARG A 82 12.77 -17.55 4.95
CA ARG A 82 11.40 -17.64 4.37
C ARG A 82 10.57 -16.43 4.78
N ILE A 83 9.94 -15.82 3.78
CA ILE A 83 9.09 -14.64 3.98
C ILE A 83 7.89 -14.71 3.05
N PHE A 84 6.72 -14.31 3.55
CA PHE A 84 5.49 -14.15 2.77
C PHE A 84 5.21 -12.69 2.53
N GLY A 85 5.14 -12.32 1.27
CA GLY A 85 4.86 -10.99 0.75
C GLY A 85 5.40 -10.82 -0.67
N PRO A 86 4.97 -9.79 -1.42
CA PRO A 86 5.51 -9.48 -2.74
C PRO A 86 6.92 -8.88 -2.63
N THR A 87 7.75 -9.12 -3.67
CA THR A 87 9.02 -8.41 -3.84
C THR A 87 8.80 -6.90 -3.96
N ALA A 88 9.85 -6.08 -3.73
CA ALA A 88 9.76 -4.63 -3.87
C ALA A 88 9.19 -4.21 -5.23
N LYS A 89 9.59 -4.89 -6.31
CA LYS A 89 9.09 -4.64 -7.66
C LYS A 89 7.59 -4.92 -7.78
N ALA A 90 7.09 -6.00 -7.23
CA ALA A 90 5.67 -6.34 -7.24
C ALA A 90 4.86 -5.44 -6.30
N ALA A 91 5.43 -5.07 -5.15
CA ALA A 91 4.81 -4.17 -4.18
C ALA A 91 4.56 -2.74 -4.73
N GLN A 92 5.22 -2.37 -5.85
CA GLN A 92 4.92 -1.10 -6.53
C GLN A 92 3.48 -0.99 -7.03
N ILE A 93 2.77 -2.10 -7.23
CA ILE A 93 1.33 -2.09 -7.56
C ILE A 93 0.53 -1.35 -6.47
N GLU A 94 0.93 -1.49 -5.20
CA GLU A 94 0.35 -0.73 -4.09
C GLU A 94 1.11 0.57 -3.83
N GLY A 95 2.44 0.55 -4.01
CA GLY A 95 3.33 1.68 -3.73
C GLY A 95 3.13 2.88 -4.65
N SER A 96 2.66 2.67 -5.88
CA SER A 96 2.38 3.73 -6.87
C SER A 96 1.07 3.43 -7.60
N LYS A 97 0.10 4.32 -7.44
CA LYS A 97 -1.20 4.23 -8.12
C LYS A 97 -1.03 4.33 -9.64
N LEU A 98 -0.09 5.14 -10.07
CA LEU A 98 0.24 5.29 -11.49
C LEU A 98 0.83 4.00 -12.07
N PHE A 99 1.80 3.40 -11.37
CA PHE A 99 2.38 2.12 -11.79
C PHE A 99 1.29 1.03 -11.86
N CYS A 100 0.41 0.97 -10.84
CA CYS A 100 -0.73 0.06 -10.83
C CYS A 100 -1.61 0.24 -12.08
N LYS A 101 -2.02 1.48 -12.37
CA LYS A 101 -2.84 1.80 -13.56
C LYS A 101 -2.16 1.40 -14.87
N GLN A 102 -0.86 1.63 -14.99
CA GLN A 102 -0.10 1.21 -16.17
C GLN A 102 -0.04 -0.30 -16.33
N ILE A 103 0.10 -1.06 -15.24
CA ILE A 103 0.06 -2.52 -15.25
C ILE A 103 -1.33 -3.05 -15.64
N LEU A 104 -2.39 -2.49 -15.03
CA LEU A 104 -3.77 -2.88 -15.35
C LEU A 104 -4.07 -2.60 -16.83
N HIS A 105 -3.68 -1.45 -17.34
CA HIS A 105 -3.88 -1.09 -18.76
C HIS A 105 -3.12 -2.03 -19.71
N ARG A 106 -1.86 -2.39 -19.40
CA ARG A 106 -1.08 -3.34 -20.21
C ARG A 106 -1.63 -4.76 -20.17
N GLY A 107 -2.29 -5.12 -19.08
CA GLY A 107 -2.89 -6.45 -18.89
C GLY A 107 -4.35 -6.53 -19.32
N ASP A 108 -4.91 -5.48 -19.94
CA ASP A 108 -6.32 -5.36 -20.31
C ASP A 108 -7.28 -5.63 -19.13
N VAL A 109 -6.82 -5.27 -17.90
CA VAL A 109 -7.65 -5.39 -16.69
C VAL A 109 -8.52 -4.14 -16.57
N PRO A 110 -9.85 -4.28 -16.46
CA PRO A 110 -10.76 -3.15 -16.31
C PRO A 110 -10.39 -2.27 -15.11
N THR A 111 -10.33 -0.97 -15.34
CA THR A 111 -10.07 0.03 -14.30
C THR A 111 -10.65 1.36 -14.74
N ALA A 112 -10.95 2.27 -13.80
CA ALA A 112 -11.39 3.62 -14.10
C ALA A 112 -10.44 4.31 -15.09
N MET A 113 -10.99 5.00 -16.08
CA MET A 113 -10.20 5.84 -17.00
C MET A 113 -9.43 6.88 -16.20
N PHE A 114 -8.20 7.15 -16.57
CA PHE A 114 -7.34 8.04 -15.79
C PHE A 114 -6.44 8.91 -16.68
N ARG A 115 -6.00 10.02 -16.09
CA ARG A 115 -4.93 10.86 -16.63
C ARG A 115 -3.93 11.19 -15.54
N GLU A 116 -2.67 11.17 -15.92
CA GLU A 116 -1.53 11.51 -15.07
C GLU A 116 -1.07 12.94 -15.32
N PHE A 117 -0.72 13.64 -14.25
CA PHE A 117 -0.17 14.99 -14.29
C PHE A 117 1.03 15.09 -13.35
N ARG A 118 2.17 15.53 -13.89
CA ARG A 118 3.41 15.73 -13.11
C ARG A 118 3.44 17.08 -12.38
N SER A 119 2.47 17.93 -12.59
CA SER A 119 2.36 19.21 -11.90
C SER A 119 0.90 19.57 -11.62
N PRO A 120 0.62 20.23 -10.47
CA PRO A 120 -0.71 20.74 -10.15
C PRO A 120 -1.25 21.71 -11.21
N ALA A 121 -0.39 22.52 -11.82
CA ALA A 121 -0.78 23.47 -12.87
C ALA A 121 -1.39 22.76 -14.09
N ARG A 122 -0.75 21.66 -14.53
CA ARG A 122 -1.27 20.87 -15.66
C ARG A 122 -2.55 20.12 -15.32
N ALA A 123 -2.69 19.63 -14.11
CA ALA A 123 -3.92 19.02 -13.62
C ALA A 123 -5.07 20.06 -13.61
N ARG A 124 -4.78 21.28 -13.16
CA ARG A 124 -5.72 22.40 -13.16
C ARG A 124 -6.17 22.77 -14.56
N GLU A 125 -5.23 23.02 -15.50
CA GLU A 125 -5.53 23.32 -16.91
C GLU A 125 -6.46 22.28 -17.55
N TYR A 126 -6.20 21.01 -17.27
CA TYR A 126 -7.03 19.91 -17.75
C TYR A 126 -8.45 19.96 -17.18
N LEU A 127 -8.62 20.20 -15.87
CA LEU A 127 -9.93 20.31 -15.23
C LEU A 127 -10.73 21.52 -15.73
N GLU A 128 -10.05 22.64 -16.00
CA GLU A 128 -10.68 23.87 -16.53
C GLU A 128 -11.16 23.70 -17.98
N ALA A 129 -10.44 22.91 -18.78
CA ALA A 129 -10.74 22.70 -20.20
C ALA A 129 -11.78 21.61 -20.50
N ARG A 130 -12.12 20.76 -19.52
CA ARG A 130 -13.08 19.66 -19.72
C ARG A 130 -14.50 20.03 -19.29
N GLU A 131 -15.49 19.21 -19.65
CA GLU A 131 -16.82 19.30 -19.08
C GLU A 131 -16.81 19.13 -17.57
N ASP A 132 -17.78 19.75 -16.88
CA ASP A 132 -17.93 19.62 -15.44
C ASP A 132 -18.57 18.25 -15.13
N MET A 133 -17.73 17.33 -14.65
CA MET A 133 -18.11 15.94 -14.36
C MET A 133 -17.47 15.50 -13.06
N PRO A 134 -18.12 14.60 -12.31
CA PRO A 134 -17.51 13.96 -11.14
C PRO A 134 -16.20 13.25 -11.51
N VAL A 135 -15.20 13.40 -10.63
CA VAL A 135 -13.89 12.76 -10.78
C VAL A 135 -13.34 12.34 -9.44
N VAL A 136 -12.31 11.51 -9.45
CA VAL A 136 -11.50 11.21 -8.27
C VAL A 136 -10.09 11.73 -8.50
N VAL A 137 -9.63 12.61 -7.63
CA VAL A 137 -8.27 13.18 -7.67
C VAL A 137 -7.42 12.45 -6.63
N LYS A 138 -6.27 11.93 -7.04
CA LYS A 138 -5.39 11.14 -6.17
C LYS A 138 -3.95 11.61 -6.26
N ALA A 139 -3.26 11.64 -5.11
CA ALA A 139 -1.81 11.69 -5.10
C ALA A 139 -1.23 10.32 -5.43
N ASP A 140 -0.15 10.27 -6.23
CA ASP A 140 0.62 9.04 -6.41
C ASP A 140 1.47 8.76 -5.15
N GLY A 141 1.75 7.48 -4.91
CA GLY A 141 2.51 7.04 -3.74
C GLY A 141 1.65 6.64 -2.53
N LEU A 142 2.34 6.22 -1.46
CA LEU A 142 1.73 5.81 -0.19
C LEU A 142 1.33 7.04 0.62
N ALA A 143 0.08 7.42 0.58
CA ALA A 143 -0.47 8.58 1.29
C ALA A 143 -1.34 8.20 2.50
N ALA A 144 -1.24 6.99 3.03
CA ALA A 144 -2.02 6.47 4.17
C ALA A 144 -3.53 6.77 4.08
N GLY A 145 -4.10 6.68 2.87
CA GLY A 145 -5.52 6.96 2.61
C GLY A 145 -5.90 8.45 2.54
N LYS A 146 -4.99 9.38 2.80
CA LYS A 146 -5.30 10.83 2.85
C LYS A 146 -5.18 11.55 1.50
N GLY A 147 -4.58 10.93 0.51
CA GLY A 147 -4.35 11.55 -0.80
C GLY A 147 -5.39 11.17 -1.87
N VAL A 148 -6.63 10.87 -1.50
CA VAL A 148 -7.74 10.52 -2.41
C VAL A 148 -8.93 11.41 -2.13
N PHE A 149 -9.39 12.14 -3.15
CA PHE A 149 -10.50 13.08 -3.09
C PHE A 149 -11.57 12.69 -4.12
N VAL A 150 -12.76 12.34 -3.63
CA VAL A 150 -13.93 12.11 -4.47
C VAL A 150 -14.62 13.45 -4.70
N CYS A 151 -14.60 13.94 -5.94
CA CYS A 151 -15.07 15.26 -6.31
C CYS A 151 -16.35 15.15 -7.13
N ASN A 152 -17.41 15.83 -6.69
CA ASN A 152 -18.70 15.80 -7.37
C ASN A 152 -18.76 16.77 -8.56
N ASP A 153 -17.89 17.77 -8.58
CA ASP A 153 -17.84 18.84 -9.57
C ASP A 153 -16.40 19.33 -9.78
N ARG A 154 -16.24 20.22 -10.76
CA ARG A 154 -14.96 20.85 -11.09
C ARG A 154 -14.39 21.67 -9.93
N ALA A 155 -15.22 22.38 -9.17
CA ALA A 155 -14.74 23.22 -8.07
C ALA A 155 -14.06 22.40 -6.99
N ALA A 156 -14.69 21.30 -6.57
CA ALA A 156 -14.11 20.35 -5.63
C ALA A 156 -12.81 19.70 -6.17
N ALA A 157 -12.78 19.39 -7.48
CA ALA A 157 -11.59 18.81 -8.11
C ALA A 157 -10.40 19.81 -8.15
N LEU A 158 -10.66 21.08 -8.43
CA LEU A 158 -9.65 22.14 -8.40
C LEU A 158 -9.11 22.39 -7.01
N GLU A 159 -9.97 22.34 -5.98
CA GLU A 159 -9.56 22.43 -4.57
C GLU A 159 -8.68 21.24 -4.19
N ALA A 160 -9.06 20.02 -4.55
CA ALA A 160 -8.27 18.82 -4.32
C ALA A 160 -6.87 18.91 -4.94
N VAL A 161 -6.77 19.39 -6.19
CA VAL A 161 -5.48 19.62 -6.86
C VAL A 161 -4.65 20.68 -6.12
N ALA A 162 -5.28 21.75 -5.60
CA ALA A 162 -4.59 22.78 -4.84
C ALA A 162 -4.04 22.23 -3.51
N ILE A 163 -4.82 21.41 -2.80
CA ILE A 163 -4.39 20.73 -1.57
C ILE A 163 -3.18 19.84 -1.86
N LEU A 164 -3.27 18.97 -2.87
CA LEU A 164 -2.18 18.06 -3.22
C LEU A 164 -0.91 18.78 -3.68
N GLY A 165 -1.07 19.95 -4.32
CA GLY A 165 0.07 20.75 -4.78
C GLY A 165 0.70 21.66 -3.72
N GLY A 166 -0.03 21.96 -2.65
CA GLY A 166 0.39 22.91 -1.61
C GLY A 166 0.85 22.25 -0.30
N ASP A 167 0.45 21.03 -0.03
CA ASP A 167 0.78 20.35 1.22
C ASP A 167 2.12 19.59 1.10
N PRO A 168 3.13 19.90 1.92
CA PRO A 168 4.43 19.21 1.94
C PRO A 168 4.33 17.70 2.12
N GLN A 169 3.29 17.21 2.81
CA GLN A 169 3.01 15.79 3.02
C GLN A 169 2.78 15.05 1.68
N PHE A 170 2.15 15.74 0.71
CA PHE A 170 1.88 15.17 -0.61
C PHE A 170 2.97 15.51 -1.62
N THR A 171 3.58 16.69 -1.54
CA THR A 171 4.64 17.10 -2.47
C THR A 171 5.94 16.31 -2.29
N ALA A 172 6.24 15.84 -1.08
CA ALA A 172 7.40 14.99 -0.80
C ALA A 172 7.21 13.53 -1.23
N ALA A 173 5.96 13.05 -1.27
CA ALA A 173 5.61 11.67 -1.61
C ALA A 173 5.06 11.52 -3.03
N ALA A 174 4.53 12.60 -3.63
CA ALA A 174 3.81 12.54 -4.87
C ALA A 174 4.73 12.76 -6.08
N SER A 175 5.05 11.71 -6.79
CA SER A 175 5.62 11.80 -8.14
C SER A 175 4.60 12.25 -9.19
N GLY A 176 3.31 12.43 -8.81
CA GLY A 176 2.25 12.86 -9.72
C GLY A 176 0.86 12.98 -9.09
N ILE A 177 -0.04 13.55 -9.86
CA ILE A 177 -1.48 13.61 -9.57
C ILE A 177 -2.20 12.75 -10.60
N LEU A 178 -3.06 11.84 -10.13
CA LEU A 178 -4.00 11.11 -10.96
C LEU A 178 -5.38 11.78 -10.89
N ILE A 179 -6.01 11.95 -12.04
CA ILE A 179 -7.43 12.30 -12.15
C ILE A 179 -8.13 11.14 -12.85
N GLU A 180 -9.08 10.54 -12.15
CA GLU A 180 -9.82 9.37 -12.64
C GLU A 180 -11.30 9.71 -12.80
N GLU A 181 -11.98 8.98 -13.69
CA GLU A 181 -13.43 8.98 -13.69
C GLU A 181 -13.96 8.43 -12.35
N ARG A 182 -15.06 8.99 -11.86
CA ARG A 182 -15.75 8.41 -10.71
C ARG A 182 -16.62 7.25 -11.18
N LEU A 183 -16.37 6.09 -10.62
CA LEU A 183 -17.22 4.93 -10.81
C LEU A 183 -18.26 4.89 -9.69
N ASP A 184 -19.52 4.70 -10.06
CA ASP A 184 -20.61 4.48 -9.12
C ASP A 184 -20.89 2.97 -9.00
N GLY A 185 -21.11 2.48 -7.79
CA GLY A 185 -21.37 1.07 -7.54
C GLY A 185 -21.23 0.68 -6.07
N VAL A 186 -21.44 -0.59 -5.80
CA VAL A 186 -21.20 -1.18 -4.48
C VAL A 186 -19.77 -1.69 -4.44
N GLU A 187 -19.00 -1.22 -3.45
CA GLU A 187 -17.64 -1.68 -3.24
C GLU A 187 -17.60 -3.09 -2.69
N VAL A 188 -16.79 -3.95 -3.30
CA VAL A 188 -16.57 -5.34 -2.88
C VAL A 188 -15.08 -5.61 -2.81
N SER A 189 -14.63 -6.17 -1.68
CA SER A 189 -13.26 -6.63 -1.52
C SER A 189 -13.14 -8.10 -1.91
N VAL A 190 -12.21 -8.43 -2.78
CA VAL A 190 -11.84 -9.80 -3.13
C VAL A 190 -10.40 -10.02 -2.68
N MET A 191 -10.19 -11.03 -1.84
CA MET A 191 -8.87 -11.38 -1.32
C MET A 191 -8.44 -12.75 -1.86
N ALA A 192 -7.18 -12.86 -2.23
CA ALA A 192 -6.60 -14.10 -2.71
C ALA A 192 -5.17 -14.27 -2.16
N ILE A 193 -4.78 -15.51 -1.95
CA ILE A 193 -3.39 -15.88 -1.65
C ILE A 193 -2.82 -16.57 -2.89
N THR A 194 -1.64 -16.15 -3.32
CA THR A 194 -1.01 -16.73 -4.52
C THR A 194 0.51 -16.91 -4.36
N ASP A 195 1.03 -17.94 -4.97
CA ASP A 195 2.46 -18.19 -5.17
C ASP A 195 2.95 -17.76 -6.57
N GLY A 196 2.08 -17.07 -7.34
CA GLY A 196 2.32 -16.67 -8.72
C GLY A 196 1.90 -17.72 -9.77
N ARG A 197 1.38 -18.87 -9.34
CA ARG A 197 0.88 -19.95 -10.20
C ARG A 197 -0.51 -20.43 -9.77
N THR A 198 -0.69 -20.59 -8.49
CA THR A 198 -1.95 -21.05 -7.87
C THR A 198 -2.60 -19.90 -7.10
N ILE A 199 -3.91 -19.86 -7.10
CA ILE A 199 -4.72 -18.88 -6.34
C ILE A 199 -5.67 -19.66 -5.43
N VAL A 200 -5.72 -19.27 -4.17
CA VAL A 200 -6.66 -19.79 -3.16
C VAL A 200 -7.35 -18.65 -2.43
#